data_4fa61e8cc763d54c528dc55a92e0a059
#
_entry.id   4fa61e8cc763d54c528dc55a92e0a059
#
_cell.length_a   1.000
_cell.length_b   1.000
_cell.length_c   1.000
_cell.angle_alpha   90.00
_cell.angle_beta   90.00
_cell.angle_gamma   90.00
#
_symmetry.space_group_name_H-M   'P 1'
#
loop_
_entity.id
_entity.type
_entity.pdbx_description
1 polymer ?
#
loop_
_entity_poly.entity_id
_entity_poly.type
_entity_poly.pdbx_seq_one_letter_code
_entity_poly.pdbx_strand_id
1 'polypeptide(L)'
;MKEFLRKKNIIFSAKRYGIDALGAMAQGLFASLLIGTIISTLGEQLGIGILVTVGGYAKGATGAAMAVSIGVALQCPPLVLFSLAAVGMAANELGGAGGPLAVLVVTIFAAEFGKLVSKETKIDIIVTPFVTICVGVLLSLGCAPAIGAAASTVGTAIMWATELQPFFMGILVSVIVGIALTLPISSAAICAALSLTGLAGGAAVAGCCAQMVGFAVMSFKENKWGGLFAQGIGTSMLQMGNIVRNPRIWLPPTLASAITGPIATCIFHLKMNGAAVASGMGTCGLVGQIGVYTGWVNDIAAGTKAAITEMDWAGLVLICFILPAVLSWAIAIPMRKCGWIKENDLKLDL
;
A
#
# COMPACT_ATOMS: atom_id res chain seq x y z
N MET A 1 -26.51 -12.24 -26.00
CA MET A 1 -25.71 -12.10 -24.79
C MET A 1 -24.51 -11.13 -24.97
N LYS A 2 -23.62 -11.36 -25.93
CA LYS A 2 -22.43 -10.45 -26.14
C LYS A 2 -22.81 -9.00 -26.42
N GLU A 3 -23.83 -8.76 -27.24
CA GLU A 3 -24.32 -7.39 -27.51
C GLU A 3 -24.90 -6.69 -26.29
N PHE A 4 -25.65 -7.42 -25.46
CA PHE A 4 -26.20 -6.90 -24.21
C PHE A 4 -25.07 -6.50 -23.24
N LEU A 5 -24.07 -7.37 -23.03
CA LEU A 5 -22.91 -7.06 -22.20
C LEU A 5 -22.15 -5.84 -22.71
N ARG A 6 -21.97 -5.72 -24.02
CA ARG A 6 -21.33 -4.56 -24.65
C ARG A 6 -22.14 -3.26 -24.45
N LYS A 7 -23.47 -3.34 -24.58
CA LYS A 7 -24.37 -2.19 -24.28
C LYS A 7 -24.25 -1.74 -22.84
N LYS A 8 -24.03 -2.67 -21.90
CA LYS A 8 -23.81 -2.41 -20.46
C LYS A 8 -22.38 -2.04 -20.13
N ASN A 9 -21.52 -1.88 -21.11
CA ASN A 9 -20.08 -1.64 -20.93
C ASN A 9 -19.40 -2.70 -20.03
N ILE A 10 -19.81 -3.96 -20.14
CA ILE A 10 -19.20 -5.10 -19.48
C ILE A 10 -18.24 -5.75 -20.45
N ILE A 11 -16.95 -5.51 -20.25
CA ILE A 11 -15.88 -5.97 -21.15
C ILE A 11 -14.88 -6.76 -20.31
N PHE A 12 -14.87 -8.09 -20.46
CA PHE A 12 -13.91 -8.94 -19.78
C PHE A 12 -12.52 -8.75 -20.40
N SER A 13 -11.65 -8.05 -19.68
CA SER A 13 -10.29 -7.73 -20.11
C SER A 13 -9.33 -7.76 -18.94
N ALA A 14 -8.22 -8.49 -19.08
CA ALA A 14 -7.15 -8.51 -18.09
C ALA A 14 -6.56 -7.10 -17.88
N LYS A 15 -6.50 -6.26 -18.92
CA LYS A 15 -6.08 -4.87 -18.79
C LYS A 15 -7.04 -4.10 -17.89
N ARG A 16 -8.35 -4.19 -18.15
CA ARG A 16 -9.38 -3.44 -17.42
C ARG A 16 -9.42 -3.80 -15.94
N TYR A 17 -9.38 -5.10 -15.62
CA TYR A 17 -9.49 -5.54 -14.22
C TYR A 17 -8.14 -5.62 -13.49
N GLY A 18 -7.08 -6.03 -14.19
CA GLY A 18 -5.75 -6.22 -13.60
C GLY A 18 -4.85 -4.98 -13.64
N ILE A 19 -5.18 -3.95 -14.43
CA ILE A 19 -4.37 -2.74 -14.55
C ILE A 19 -5.18 -1.51 -14.19
N ASP A 20 -6.26 -1.24 -14.93
CA ASP A 20 -6.99 0.02 -14.79
C ASP A 20 -7.73 0.07 -13.43
N ALA A 21 -8.42 -1.01 -13.03
CA ALA A 21 -9.09 -1.10 -11.74
C ALA A 21 -8.09 -1.09 -10.56
N LEU A 22 -6.95 -1.78 -10.71
CA LEU A 22 -5.91 -1.82 -9.68
C LEU A 22 -5.24 -0.44 -9.49
N GLY A 23 -4.96 0.26 -10.59
CA GLY A 23 -4.45 1.63 -10.55
C GLY A 23 -5.43 2.60 -9.89
N ALA A 24 -6.71 2.52 -10.26
CA ALA A 24 -7.75 3.32 -9.66
C ALA A 24 -7.92 3.02 -8.16
N MET A 25 -7.87 1.74 -7.76
CA MET A 25 -7.89 1.36 -6.34
C MET A 25 -6.76 2.03 -5.56
N ALA A 26 -5.55 2.04 -6.12
CA ALA A 26 -4.39 2.68 -5.48
C ALA A 26 -4.59 4.19 -5.32
N GLN A 27 -5.22 4.87 -6.29
CA GLN A 27 -5.58 6.30 -6.18
C GLN A 27 -6.62 6.54 -5.07
N GLY A 28 -7.65 5.69 -4.98
CA GLY A 28 -8.65 5.76 -3.92
C GLY A 28 -8.05 5.56 -2.52
N LEU A 29 -7.13 4.59 -2.39
CA LEU A 29 -6.37 4.35 -1.16
C LEU A 29 -5.48 5.54 -0.81
N PHE A 30 -4.81 6.12 -1.80
CA PHE A 30 -3.98 7.31 -1.61
C PHE A 30 -4.79 8.49 -1.07
N ALA A 31 -5.90 8.82 -1.74
CA ALA A 31 -6.73 9.97 -1.39
C ALA A 31 -7.43 9.85 -0.01
N SER A 32 -7.53 8.66 0.55
CA SER A 32 -8.18 8.39 1.82
C SER A 32 -7.19 7.97 2.91
N LEU A 33 -6.72 6.72 2.89
CA LEU A 33 -5.87 6.17 3.95
C LEU A 33 -4.57 6.95 4.12
N LEU A 34 -3.88 7.22 3.01
CA LEU A 34 -2.54 7.81 3.09
C LEU A 34 -2.61 9.28 3.49
N ILE A 35 -3.46 10.07 2.84
CA ILE A 35 -3.67 11.47 3.22
C ILE A 35 -4.22 11.55 4.66
N GLY A 36 -5.17 10.68 5.03
CA GLY A 36 -5.69 10.59 6.38
C GLY A 36 -4.61 10.26 7.43
N THR A 37 -3.68 9.37 7.08
CA THR A 37 -2.55 9.02 7.95
C THR A 37 -1.60 10.21 8.11
N ILE A 38 -1.26 10.91 7.02
CA ILE A 38 -0.42 12.11 7.07
C ILE A 38 -1.04 13.17 7.98
N ILE A 39 -2.34 13.46 7.80
CA ILE A 39 -3.05 14.46 8.61
C ILE A 39 -3.09 14.03 10.09
N SER A 40 -3.42 12.76 10.39
CA SER A 40 -3.43 12.25 11.77
C SER A 40 -2.06 12.37 12.42
N THR A 41 -1.01 11.93 11.72
CA THR A 41 0.36 11.97 12.25
C THR A 41 0.83 13.39 12.53
N LEU A 42 0.54 14.34 11.63
CA LEU A 42 0.81 15.76 11.88
C LEU A 42 0.04 16.26 13.12
N GLY A 43 -1.24 15.88 13.26
CA GLY A 43 -2.04 16.23 14.43
C GLY A 43 -1.48 15.71 15.74
N GLU A 44 -1.03 14.45 15.75
CA GLU A 44 -0.38 13.81 16.90
C GLU A 44 0.93 14.49 17.27
N GLN A 45 1.81 14.77 16.29
CA GLN A 45 3.11 15.41 16.53
C GLN A 45 2.99 16.88 16.96
N LEU A 46 2.00 17.61 16.46
CA LEU A 46 1.77 19.01 16.79
C LEU A 46 0.83 19.20 18.00
N GLY A 47 0.26 18.12 18.54
CA GLY A 47 -0.73 18.19 19.62
C GLY A 47 -2.07 18.80 19.19
N ILE A 48 -2.42 18.76 17.88
CA ILE A 48 -3.63 19.36 17.31
C ILE A 48 -4.69 18.28 17.14
N GLY A 49 -5.56 18.08 18.14
CA GLY A 49 -6.56 17.01 18.16
C GLY A 49 -7.56 17.05 16.99
N ILE A 50 -7.89 18.24 16.45
CA ILE A 50 -8.78 18.36 15.31
C ILE A 50 -8.19 17.68 14.04
N LEU A 51 -6.90 17.76 13.82
CA LEU A 51 -6.25 17.08 12.69
C LEU A 51 -6.32 15.56 12.84
N VAL A 52 -6.17 15.04 14.07
CA VAL A 52 -6.32 13.60 14.35
C VAL A 52 -7.75 13.14 14.00
N THR A 53 -8.75 13.93 14.36
CA THR A 53 -10.15 13.65 14.05
C THR A 53 -10.39 13.67 12.53
N VAL A 54 -9.93 14.71 11.83
CA VAL A 54 -10.06 14.84 10.36
C VAL A 54 -9.37 13.66 9.65
N GLY A 55 -8.14 13.33 10.05
CA GLY A 55 -7.42 12.18 9.49
C GLY A 55 -8.13 10.84 9.79
N GLY A 56 -8.79 10.73 10.95
CA GLY A 56 -9.61 9.58 11.32
C GLY A 56 -10.77 9.34 10.35
N TYR A 57 -11.53 10.38 10.00
CA TYR A 57 -12.60 10.29 9.00
C TYR A 57 -12.07 9.89 7.62
N ALA A 58 -10.95 10.46 7.19
CA ALA A 58 -10.34 10.10 5.91
C ALA A 58 -9.92 8.62 5.87
N LYS A 59 -9.27 8.12 6.93
CA LYS A 59 -8.91 6.70 7.08
C LYS A 59 -10.14 5.78 7.12
N GLY A 60 -11.20 6.19 7.81
CA GLY A 60 -12.46 5.43 7.88
C GLY A 60 -13.15 5.27 6.51
N ALA A 61 -12.95 6.22 5.60
CA ALA A 61 -13.52 6.16 4.25
C ALA A 61 -12.72 5.29 3.25
N THR A 62 -11.62 4.64 3.67
CA THR A 62 -10.68 3.95 2.77
C THR A 62 -11.35 2.94 1.86
N GLY A 63 -12.16 2.03 2.40
CA GLY A 63 -12.85 1.00 1.61
C GLY A 63 -13.79 1.62 0.58
N ALA A 64 -14.56 2.63 0.99
CA ALA A 64 -15.48 3.35 0.11
C ALA A 64 -14.73 4.07 -1.02
N ALA A 65 -13.64 4.79 -0.70
CA ALA A 65 -12.85 5.52 -1.67
C ALA A 65 -12.22 4.60 -2.73
N MET A 66 -11.66 3.46 -2.30
CA MET A 66 -11.12 2.45 -3.23
C MET A 66 -12.20 1.91 -4.16
N ALA A 67 -13.37 1.52 -3.62
CA ALA A 67 -14.45 0.93 -4.43
C ALA A 67 -15.05 1.94 -5.42
N VAL A 68 -15.27 3.18 -4.98
CA VAL A 68 -15.76 4.26 -5.88
C VAL A 68 -14.74 4.52 -6.99
N SER A 69 -13.46 4.60 -6.67
CA SER A 69 -12.39 4.80 -7.67
C SER A 69 -12.35 3.67 -8.70
N ILE A 70 -12.46 2.41 -8.26
CA ILE A 70 -12.60 1.24 -9.16
C ILE A 70 -13.84 1.40 -10.05
N GLY A 71 -14.98 1.79 -9.46
CA GLY A 71 -16.22 2.00 -10.19
C GLY A 71 -16.11 3.06 -11.28
N VAL A 72 -15.36 4.15 -11.02
CA VAL A 72 -15.04 5.18 -12.03
C VAL A 72 -14.22 4.58 -13.18
N ALA A 73 -13.16 3.84 -12.88
CA ALA A 73 -12.34 3.17 -13.90
C ALA A 73 -13.13 2.16 -14.73
N LEU A 74 -14.11 1.48 -14.11
CA LEU A 74 -15.02 0.56 -14.79
C LEU A 74 -16.20 1.26 -15.48
N GLN A 75 -16.24 2.61 -15.42
CA GLN A 75 -17.29 3.44 -16.04
C GLN A 75 -18.70 3.01 -15.58
N CYS A 76 -18.88 2.87 -14.27
CA CYS A 76 -20.16 2.51 -13.68
C CYS A 76 -21.18 3.66 -13.77
N PRO A 77 -22.47 3.34 -14.00
CA PRO A 77 -23.55 4.31 -13.87
C PRO A 77 -23.63 4.90 -12.44
N PRO A 78 -24.14 6.12 -12.25
CA PRO A 78 -24.11 6.81 -10.95
C PRO A 78 -24.69 5.99 -9.78
N LEU A 79 -25.83 5.32 -9.96
CA LEU A 79 -26.43 4.51 -8.89
C LEU A 79 -25.56 3.33 -8.48
N VAL A 80 -24.93 2.66 -9.44
CA VAL A 80 -23.95 1.60 -9.16
C VAL A 80 -22.75 2.19 -8.43
N LEU A 81 -22.19 3.29 -8.96
CA LEU A 81 -20.99 3.94 -8.41
C LEU A 81 -21.17 4.30 -6.92
N PHE A 82 -22.30 4.94 -6.57
CA PHE A 82 -22.57 5.34 -5.19
C PHE A 82 -22.80 4.12 -4.27
N SER A 83 -23.44 3.08 -4.79
CA SER A 83 -23.67 1.83 -4.04
C SER A 83 -22.38 1.07 -3.73
N LEU A 84 -21.36 1.19 -4.60
CA LEU A 84 -20.05 0.57 -4.37
C LEU A 84 -19.34 1.10 -3.10
N ALA A 85 -19.70 2.30 -2.61
CA ALA A 85 -19.14 2.80 -1.37
C ALA A 85 -19.42 1.87 -0.18
N ALA A 86 -20.66 1.39 -0.04
CA ALA A 86 -21.05 0.45 1.00
C ALA A 86 -20.36 -0.92 0.82
N VAL A 87 -20.26 -1.38 -0.43
CA VAL A 87 -19.57 -2.64 -0.78
C VAL A 87 -18.10 -2.58 -0.38
N GLY A 88 -17.42 -1.47 -0.72
CA GLY A 88 -16.01 -1.29 -0.39
C GLY A 88 -15.73 -1.21 1.10
N MET A 89 -16.64 -0.58 1.88
CA MET A 89 -16.52 -0.57 3.34
C MET A 89 -16.59 -1.99 3.90
N ALA A 90 -17.60 -2.76 3.51
CA ALA A 90 -17.76 -4.15 3.96
C ALA A 90 -16.58 -5.04 3.57
N ALA A 91 -16.12 -4.95 2.31
CA ALA A 91 -15.00 -5.74 1.82
C ALA A 91 -13.68 -5.41 2.53
N ASN A 92 -13.43 -4.12 2.79
CA ASN A 92 -12.21 -3.69 3.48
C ASN A 92 -12.20 -4.13 4.96
N GLU A 93 -13.31 -4.00 5.65
CA GLU A 93 -13.46 -4.38 7.05
C GLU A 93 -13.31 -5.90 7.21
N LEU A 94 -14.07 -6.68 6.45
CA LEU A 94 -14.05 -8.15 6.50
C LEU A 94 -12.74 -8.76 6.00
N GLY A 95 -12.05 -8.06 5.10
CA GLY A 95 -10.76 -8.50 4.56
C GLY A 95 -9.57 -8.24 5.48
N GLY A 96 -9.69 -7.40 6.50
CA GLY A 96 -8.61 -7.12 7.45
C GLY A 96 -7.29 -6.77 6.76
N ALA A 97 -6.24 -7.55 7.00
CA ALA A 97 -4.93 -7.37 6.35
C ALA A 97 -4.98 -7.49 4.81
N GLY A 98 -5.91 -8.27 4.28
CA GLY A 98 -6.19 -8.39 2.85
C GLY A 98 -7.25 -7.42 2.34
N GLY A 99 -7.68 -6.44 3.15
CA GLY A 99 -8.76 -5.52 2.85
C GLY A 99 -8.70 -4.88 1.47
N PRO A 100 -7.59 -4.23 1.06
CA PRO A 100 -7.50 -3.63 -0.27
C PRO A 100 -7.69 -4.64 -1.41
N LEU A 101 -7.13 -5.85 -1.30
CA LEU A 101 -7.34 -6.91 -2.29
C LEU A 101 -8.78 -7.42 -2.30
N ALA A 102 -9.41 -7.54 -1.14
CA ALA A 102 -10.81 -7.90 -1.02
C ALA A 102 -11.70 -6.84 -1.70
N VAL A 103 -11.43 -5.54 -1.45
CA VAL A 103 -12.13 -4.45 -2.14
C VAL A 103 -11.97 -4.56 -3.65
N LEU A 104 -10.77 -4.80 -4.17
CA LEU A 104 -10.55 -4.94 -5.61
C LEU A 104 -11.44 -6.03 -6.20
N VAL A 105 -11.36 -7.24 -5.64
CA VAL A 105 -12.08 -8.42 -6.16
C VAL A 105 -13.58 -8.21 -6.06
N VAL A 106 -14.08 -7.90 -4.88
CA VAL A 106 -15.52 -7.77 -4.62
C VAL A 106 -16.13 -6.64 -5.44
N THR A 107 -15.45 -5.48 -5.49
CA THR A 107 -15.97 -4.31 -6.22
C THR A 107 -16.09 -4.57 -7.72
N ILE A 108 -15.12 -5.28 -8.33
CA ILE A 108 -15.22 -5.64 -9.75
C ILE A 108 -16.50 -6.43 -10.01
N PHE A 109 -16.74 -7.49 -9.23
CA PHE A 109 -17.97 -8.28 -9.39
C PHE A 109 -19.24 -7.47 -9.11
N ALA A 110 -19.29 -6.76 -8.00
CA ALA A 110 -20.46 -5.94 -7.63
C ALA A 110 -20.77 -4.86 -8.69
N ALA A 111 -19.73 -4.24 -9.24
CA ALA A 111 -19.85 -3.25 -10.31
C ALA A 111 -20.46 -3.87 -11.59
N GLU A 112 -19.94 -5.02 -12.00
CA GLU A 112 -20.45 -5.69 -13.22
C GLU A 112 -21.89 -6.19 -13.02
N PHE A 113 -22.23 -6.76 -11.87
CA PHE A 113 -23.61 -7.13 -11.54
C PHE A 113 -24.55 -5.91 -11.47
N GLY A 114 -24.10 -4.82 -10.84
CA GLY A 114 -24.87 -3.57 -10.82
C GLY A 114 -25.13 -3.02 -12.21
N LYS A 115 -24.15 -3.04 -13.10
CA LYS A 115 -24.34 -2.64 -14.52
C LYS A 115 -25.32 -3.53 -15.28
N LEU A 116 -25.37 -4.83 -14.99
CA LEU A 116 -26.33 -5.75 -15.64
C LEU A 116 -27.78 -5.32 -15.40
N VAL A 117 -28.12 -4.91 -14.17
CA VAL A 117 -29.50 -4.56 -13.80
C VAL A 117 -29.81 -3.08 -14.00
N SER A 118 -28.81 -2.22 -14.12
CA SER A 118 -29.01 -0.77 -14.25
C SER A 118 -29.82 -0.42 -15.49
N LYS A 119 -30.87 0.39 -15.29
CA LYS A 119 -31.80 0.86 -16.33
C LYS A 119 -32.61 -0.26 -17.04
N GLU A 120 -32.78 -1.43 -16.41
CA GLU A 120 -33.60 -2.52 -16.95
C GLU A 120 -35.03 -2.53 -16.36
N THR A 121 -35.27 -1.80 -15.27
CA THR A 121 -36.56 -1.78 -14.59
C THR A 121 -37.10 -0.35 -14.46
N LYS A 122 -38.44 -0.21 -14.35
CA LYS A 122 -39.08 1.09 -14.11
C LYS A 122 -38.76 1.68 -12.73
N ILE A 123 -38.33 0.84 -11.80
CA ILE A 123 -37.94 1.22 -10.42
C ILE A 123 -36.42 1.10 -10.21
N ASP A 124 -35.66 1.47 -11.23
CA ASP A 124 -34.19 1.36 -11.29
C ASP A 124 -33.50 1.99 -10.07
N ILE A 125 -34.04 3.10 -9.58
CA ILE A 125 -33.52 3.82 -8.40
C ILE A 125 -33.46 2.94 -7.14
N ILE A 126 -34.28 1.88 -7.04
CA ILE A 126 -34.31 0.93 -5.93
C ILE A 126 -33.54 -0.33 -6.31
N VAL A 127 -33.83 -0.89 -7.49
CA VAL A 127 -33.32 -2.22 -7.90
C VAL A 127 -31.81 -2.19 -8.10
N THR A 128 -31.27 -1.18 -8.76
CA THR A 128 -29.83 -1.09 -9.03
C THR A 128 -28.98 -0.99 -7.75
N PRO A 129 -29.26 -0.05 -6.80
CA PRO A 129 -28.53 -0.01 -5.53
C PRO A 129 -28.71 -1.30 -4.71
N PHE A 130 -29.95 -1.80 -4.61
CA PHE A 130 -30.24 -3.02 -3.84
C PHE A 130 -29.42 -4.21 -4.34
N VAL A 131 -29.42 -4.48 -5.64
CA VAL A 131 -28.66 -5.58 -6.22
C VAL A 131 -27.16 -5.37 -6.05
N THR A 132 -26.67 -4.16 -6.32
CA THR A 132 -25.23 -3.86 -6.21
C THR A 132 -24.73 -4.09 -4.78
N ILE A 133 -25.45 -3.56 -3.78
CA ILE A 133 -25.08 -3.69 -2.37
C ILE A 133 -25.20 -5.14 -1.91
N CYS A 134 -26.36 -5.79 -2.15
CA CYS A 134 -26.57 -7.17 -1.70
C CYS A 134 -25.54 -8.12 -2.29
N VAL A 135 -25.32 -8.07 -3.60
CA VAL A 135 -24.32 -8.93 -4.26
C VAL A 135 -22.91 -8.62 -3.71
N GLY A 136 -22.54 -7.34 -3.60
CA GLY A 136 -21.24 -6.96 -3.11
C GLY A 136 -21.00 -7.38 -1.65
N VAL A 137 -21.95 -7.14 -0.75
CA VAL A 137 -21.82 -7.51 0.66
C VAL A 137 -21.83 -9.04 0.84
N LEU A 138 -22.69 -9.77 0.14
CA LEU A 138 -22.70 -11.23 0.20
C LEU A 138 -21.38 -11.82 -0.30
N LEU A 139 -20.83 -11.29 -1.39
CA LEU A 139 -19.50 -11.67 -1.86
C LEU A 139 -18.41 -11.32 -0.83
N SER A 140 -18.53 -10.16 -0.16
CA SER A 140 -17.59 -9.79 0.90
C SER A 140 -17.62 -10.79 2.04
N LEU A 141 -18.81 -11.17 2.52
CA LEU A 141 -18.96 -12.18 3.57
C LEU A 141 -18.38 -13.54 3.17
N GLY A 142 -18.49 -13.91 1.88
CA GLY A 142 -18.01 -15.21 1.39
C GLY A 142 -16.50 -15.26 1.15
N CYS A 143 -15.91 -14.22 0.54
CA CYS A 143 -14.53 -14.29 0.07
C CYS A 143 -13.55 -13.35 0.79
N ALA A 144 -13.98 -12.24 1.38
CA ALA A 144 -13.06 -11.31 2.00
C ALA A 144 -12.29 -11.90 3.20
N PRO A 145 -12.89 -12.70 4.10
CA PRO A 145 -12.14 -13.36 5.17
C PRO A 145 -11.06 -14.33 4.66
N ALA A 146 -11.34 -15.06 3.57
CA ALA A 146 -10.36 -15.96 2.95
C ALA A 146 -9.18 -15.19 2.35
N ILE A 147 -9.45 -14.05 1.71
CA ILE A 147 -8.41 -13.14 1.20
C ILE A 147 -7.60 -12.57 2.37
N GLY A 148 -8.24 -12.20 3.47
CA GLY A 148 -7.59 -11.76 4.69
C GLY A 148 -6.68 -12.82 5.29
N ALA A 149 -7.14 -14.07 5.38
CA ALA A 149 -6.35 -15.20 5.84
C ALA A 149 -5.12 -15.45 4.93
N ALA A 150 -5.31 -15.39 3.62
CA ALA A 150 -4.19 -15.49 2.67
C ALA A 150 -3.17 -14.36 2.85
N ALA A 151 -3.60 -13.13 3.06
CA ALA A 151 -2.69 -12.01 3.36
C ALA A 151 -1.94 -12.22 4.70
N SER A 152 -2.59 -12.82 5.69
CA SER A 152 -1.98 -13.12 6.98
C SER A 152 -0.92 -14.22 6.92
N THR A 153 -0.90 -15.07 5.87
CA THR A 153 0.20 -16.04 5.68
C THR A 153 1.53 -15.36 5.38
N VAL A 154 1.51 -14.14 4.83
CA VAL A 154 2.71 -13.30 4.72
C VAL A 154 3.28 -13.00 6.11
N GLY A 155 2.42 -12.82 7.11
CA GLY A 155 2.80 -12.65 8.50
C GLY A 155 3.58 -13.84 9.07
N THR A 156 3.16 -15.07 8.77
CA THR A 156 3.91 -16.28 9.19
C THR A 156 5.30 -16.33 8.59
N ALA A 157 5.46 -15.94 7.32
CA ALA A 157 6.78 -15.86 6.68
C ALA A 157 7.66 -14.76 7.33
N ILE A 158 7.08 -13.63 7.71
CA ILE A 158 7.78 -12.58 8.45
C ILE A 158 8.24 -13.10 9.82
N MET A 159 7.34 -13.75 10.58
CA MET A 159 7.69 -14.31 11.90
C MET A 159 8.83 -15.31 11.81
N TRP A 160 8.77 -16.24 10.85
CA TRP A 160 9.88 -17.16 10.60
C TRP A 160 11.18 -16.41 10.31
N ALA A 161 11.12 -15.36 9.49
CA ALA A 161 12.31 -14.57 9.15
C ALA A 161 12.90 -13.83 10.36
N THR A 162 12.08 -13.44 11.36
CA THR A 162 12.57 -12.75 12.57
C THR A 162 13.40 -13.64 13.49
N GLU A 163 13.30 -14.96 13.38
CA GLU A 163 14.08 -15.93 14.17
C GLU A 163 15.51 -16.10 13.65
N LEU A 164 15.81 -15.58 12.47
CA LEU A 164 17.12 -15.72 11.85
C LEU A 164 18.14 -14.74 12.45
N GLN A 165 19.42 -14.99 12.17
CA GLN A 165 20.49 -14.06 12.51
C GLN A 165 20.24 -12.67 11.87
N PRO A 166 20.71 -11.57 12.49
CA PRO A 166 20.40 -10.21 12.05
C PRO A 166 20.67 -9.91 10.58
N PHE A 167 21.68 -10.52 9.98
CA PHE A 167 22.01 -10.36 8.56
C PHE A 167 20.90 -10.94 7.65
N PHE A 168 20.58 -12.23 7.86
CA PHE A 168 19.53 -12.91 7.05
C PHE A 168 18.13 -12.39 7.38
N MET A 169 17.86 -12.13 8.65
CA MET A 169 16.63 -11.46 9.08
C MET A 169 16.48 -10.12 8.37
N GLY A 170 17.56 -9.31 8.34
CA GLY A 170 17.57 -8.02 7.65
C GLY A 170 17.19 -8.14 6.18
N ILE A 171 17.75 -9.11 5.45
CA ILE A 171 17.40 -9.35 4.05
C ILE A 171 15.93 -9.76 3.91
N LEU A 172 15.51 -10.81 4.61
CA LEU A 172 14.22 -11.43 4.39
C LEU A 172 13.07 -10.54 4.85
N VAL A 173 13.17 -9.95 6.05
CA VAL A 173 12.12 -9.07 6.58
C VAL A 173 11.97 -7.83 5.71
N SER A 174 13.08 -7.19 5.31
CA SER A 174 13.02 -5.99 4.47
C SER A 174 12.42 -6.28 3.10
N VAL A 175 12.77 -7.41 2.47
CA VAL A 175 12.23 -7.80 1.17
C VAL A 175 10.75 -8.17 1.29
N ILE A 176 10.38 -9.03 2.24
CA ILE A 176 8.99 -9.50 2.36
C ILE A 176 8.05 -8.34 2.72
N VAL A 177 8.40 -7.51 3.71
CA VAL A 177 7.55 -6.39 4.13
C VAL A 177 7.54 -5.29 3.07
N GLY A 178 8.67 -5.03 2.41
CA GLY A 178 8.74 -4.09 1.29
C GLY A 178 7.85 -4.52 0.12
N ILE A 179 7.89 -5.79 -0.27
CA ILE A 179 6.98 -6.35 -1.29
C ILE A 179 5.53 -6.25 -0.82
N ALA A 180 5.24 -6.61 0.44
CA ALA A 180 3.90 -6.53 1.01
C ALA A 180 3.31 -5.11 0.96
N LEU A 181 4.14 -4.08 1.19
CA LEU A 181 3.73 -2.67 1.07
C LEU A 181 3.30 -2.30 -0.36
N THR A 182 3.98 -2.85 -1.35
CA THR A 182 3.68 -2.56 -2.77
C THR A 182 2.50 -3.36 -3.29
N LEU A 183 2.25 -4.54 -2.73
CA LEU A 183 1.09 -5.37 -3.04
C LEU A 183 -0.23 -4.74 -2.52
N PRO A 184 -1.39 -5.10 -3.09
CA PRO A 184 -2.69 -4.65 -2.61
C PRO A 184 -3.11 -5.36 -1.30
N ILE A 185 -2.21 -5.36 -0.32
CA ILE A 185 -2.43 -5.86 1.04
C ILE A 185 -1.95 -4.80 2.05
N SER A 186 -2.43 -4.90 3.28
CA SER A 186 -2.03 -3.93 4.32
C SER A 186 -0.81 -4.42 5.09
N SER A 187 0.40 -4.04 4.64
CA SER A 187 1.64 -4.28 5.38
C SER A 187 1.60 -3.71 6.80
N ALA A 188 0.98 -2.56 6.97
CA ALA A 188 0.79 -1.93 8.26
C ALA A 188 -0.06 -2.79 9.22
N ALA A 189 -1.18 -3.35 8.73
CA ALA A 189 -2.03 -4.24 9.52
C ALA A 189 -1.31 -5.56 9.84
N ILE A 190 -0.53 -6.12 8.92
CA ILE A 190 0.28 -7.31 9.15
C ILE A 190 1.31 -7.04 10.24
N CYS A 191 2.09 -5.96 10.13
CA CYS A 191 3.11 -5.60 11.13
C CYS A 191 2.49 -5.32 12.52
N ALA A 192 1.31 -4.68 12.56
CA ALA A 192 0.59 -4.45 13.81
C ALA A 192 0.13 -5.76 14.45
N ALA A 193 -0.46 -6.69 13.69
CA ALA A 193 -0.93 -7.98 14.16
C ALA A 193 0.22 -8.86 14.70
N LEU A 194 1.42 -8.73 14.13
CA LEU A 194 2.62 -9.43 14.57
C LEU A 194 3.36 -8.72 15.71
N SER A 195 2.91 -7.52 16.11
CA SER A 195 3.65 -6.65 17.03
C SER A 195 5.10 -6.45 16.60
N LEU A 196 5.34 -6.28 15.30
CA LEU A 196 6.66 -6.25 14.69
C LEU A 196 7.39 -4.96 15.06
N THR A 197 8.28 -5.06 16.03
CA THR A 197 9.09 -3.96 16.58
C THR A 197 10.58 -4.35 16.66
N GLY A 198 11.37 -3.57 17.33
CA GLY A 198 12.79 -3.85 17.52
C GLY A 198 13.59 -3.81 16.23
N LEU A 199 14.58 -4.66 16.14
CA LEU A 199 15.49 -4.74 15.00
C LEU A 199 14.79 -5.24 13.72
N ALA A 200 13.87 -6.19 13.87
CA ALA A 200 13.04 -6.68 12.76
C ALA A 200 12.09 -5.59 12.24
N GLY A 201 11.51 -4.76 13.15
CA GLY A 201 10.76 -3.57 12.76
C GLY A 201 11.60 -2.57 11.98
N GLY A 202 12.86 -2.36 12.38
CA GLY A 202 13.81 -1.52 11.64
C GLY A 202 14.13 -2.05 10.24
N ALA A 203 14.30 -3.36 10.10
CA ALA A 203 14.46 -4.01 8.79
C ALA A 203 13.21 -3.83 7.90
N ALA A 204 12.02 -3.95 8.48
CA ALA A 204 10.76 -3.73 7.78
C ALA A 204 10.65 -2.28 7.26
N VAL A 205 10.96 -1.29 8.11
CA VAL A 205 11.02 0.13 7.70
C VAL A 205 11.99 0.31 6.54
N ALA A 206 13.20 -0.26 6.62
CA ALA A 206 14.19 -0.17 5.55
C ALA A 206 13.66 -0.71 4.22
N GLY A 207 13.00 -1.87 4.24
CA GLY A 207 12.42 -2.49 3.05
C GLY A 207 11.28 -1.65 2.45
N CYS A 208 10.38 -1.14 3.30
CA CYS A 208 9.30 -0.24 2.88
C CYS A 208 9.85 1.04 2.25
N CYS A 209 10.86 1.67 2.87
CA CYS A 209 11.52 2.86 2.32
C CYS A 209 12.19 2.55 0.98
N ALA A 210 12.82 1.38 0.83
CA ALA A 210 13.44 0.99 -0.42
C ALA A 210 12.43 0.86 -1.56
N GLN A 211 11.25 0.33 -1.30
CA GLN A 211 10.18 0.28 -2.30
C GLN A 211 9.67 1.67 -2.66
N MET A 212 9.37 2.50 -1.66
CA MET A 212 8.76 3.81 -1.88
C MET A 212 9.73 4.80 -2.53
N VAL A 213 10.86 5.06 -1.89
CA VAL A 213 11.88 6.00 -2.38
C VAL A 213 12.54 5.46 -3.65
N GLY A 214 12.74 4.14 -3.73
CA GLY A 214 13.28 3.49 -4.92
C GLY A 214 12.43 3.74 -6.16
N PHE A 215 11.12 3.44 -6.11
CA PHE A 215 10.22 3.74 -7.22
C PHE A 215 10.11 5.24 -7.50
N ALA A 216 10.06 6.07 -6.47
CA ALA A 216 9.97 7.51 -6.60
C ALA A 216 11.13 8.08 -7.42
N VAL A 217 12.37 7.68 -7.09
CA VAL A 217 13.58 8.19 -7.75
C VAL A 217 13.78 7.57 -9.13
N MET A 218 13.63 6.24 -9.27
CA MET A 218 13.85 5.60 -10.58
C MET A 218 12.81 5.98 -11.63
N SER A 219 11.63 6.43 -11.23
CA SER A 219 10.56 6.91 -12.11
C SER A 219 10.54 8.43 -12.31
N PHE A 220 11.50 9.16 -11.77
CA PHE A 220 11.52 10.63 -11.81
C PHE A 220 11.50 11.19 -13.24
N LYS A 221 12.14 10.48 -14.20
CA LYS A 221 12.15 10.88 -15.61
C LYS A 221 10.72 10.97 -16.17
N GLU A 222 9.88 10.01 -15.84
CA GLU A 222 8.51 9.86 -16.32
C GLU A 222 7.52 10.73 -15.54
N ASN A 223 7.64 10.77 -14.21
CA ASN A 223 6.59 11.28 -13.31
C ASN A 223 6.94 12.61 -12.63
N LYS A 224 8.19 13.10 -12.77
CA LYS A 224 8.69 14.37 -12.20
C LYS A 224 8.40 14.47 -10.69
N TRP A 225 8.19 15.70 -10.19
CA TRP A 225 7.96 15.97 -8.78
C TRP A 225 6.65 15.37 -8.26
N GLY A 226 5.57 15.37 -9.07
CA GLY A 226 4.30 14.77 -8.68
C GLY A 226 4.46 13.29 -8.33
N GLY A 227 5.10 12.51 -9.20
CA GLY A 227 5.36 11.10 -8.95
C GLY A 227 6.39 10.84 -7.85
N LEU A 228 7.39 11.73 -7.70
CA LEU A 228 8.37 11.64 -6.61
C LEU A 228 7.67 11.70 -5.24
N PHE A 229 6.83 12.70 -5.02
CA PHE A 229 6.11 12.85 -3.75
C PHE A 229 5.01 11.81 -3.57
N ALA A 230 4.22 11.52 -4.62
CA ALA A 230 3.16 10.53 -4.55
C ALA A 230 3.66 9.13 -4.16
N GLN A 231 4.83 8.73 -4.65
CA GLN A 231 5.44 7.43 -4.32
C GLN A 231 6.32 7.51 -3.09
N GLY A 232 7.17 8.53 -2.99
CA GLY A 232 8.17 8.67 -1.93
C GLY A 232 7.58 8.92 -0.54
N ILE A 233 6.47 9.67 -0.46
CA ILE A 233 5.78 9.99 0.81
C ILE A 233 4.38 9.34 0.86
N GLY A 234 3.82 8.97 -0.28
CA GLY A 234 2.52 8.32 -0.39
C GLY A 234 2.64 6.81 -0.37
N THR A 235 2.75 6.17 -1.53
CA THR A 235 2.83 4.70 -1.62
C THR A 235 3.46 4.21 -2.92
N SER A 236 4.25 3.13 -2.84
CA SER A 236 4.73 2.38 -4.01
C SER A 236 3.63 1.57 -4.72
N MET A 237 2.48 1.33 -4.08
CA MET A 237 1.35 0.60 -4.66
C MET A 237 0.83 1.26 -5.95
N LEU A 238 1.04 2.57 -6.15
CA LEU A 238 0.73 3.28 -7.39
C LEU A 238 1.38 2.62 -8.62
N GLN A 239 2.51 1.95 -8.45
CA GLN A 239 3.20 1.22 -9.53
C GLN A 239 2.61 -0.17 -9.82
N MET A 240 1.61 -0.65 -9.05
CA MET A 240 1.11 -2.02 -9.25
C MET A 240 0.58 -2.28 -10.66
N GLY A 241 -0.14 -1.31 -11.24
CA GLY A 241 -0.59 -1.42 -12.64
C GLY A 241 0.57 -1.61 -13.62
N ASN A 242 1.68 -0.92 -13.39
CA ASN A 242 2.91 -1.02 -14.20
C ASN A 242 3.68 -2.31 -13.91
N ILE A 243 3.73 -2.75 -12.65
CA ILE A 243 4.35 -4.03 -12.25
C ILE A 243 3.64 -5.20 -12.92
N VAL A 244 2.31 -5.18 -13.01
CA VAL A 244 1.54 -6.21 -13.72
C VAL A 244 1.86 -6.23 -15.21
N ARG A 245 2.12 -5.05 -15.83
CA ARG A 245 2.53 -4.95 -17.25
C ARG A 245 3.97 -5.41 -17.46
N ASN A 246 4.89 -5.00 -16.59
CA ASN A 246 6.30 -5.36 -16.64
C ASN A 246 6.86 -5.63 -15.23
N PRO A 247 6.84 -6.90 -14.75
CA PRO A 247 7.31 -7.25 -13.41
C PRO A 247 8.79 -6.90 -13.15
N ARG A 248 9.59 -6.72 -14.20
CA ARG A 248 11.03 -6.41 -14.08
C ARG A 248 11.28 -5.05 -13.42
N ILE A 249 10.34 -4.11 -13.51
CA ILE A 249 10.46 -2.81 -12.85
C ILE A 249 10.50 -2.91 -11.33
N TRP A 250 10.06 -4.03 -10.76
CA TRP A 250 10.06 -4.27 -9.32
C TRP A 250 11.42 -4.74 -8.77
N LEU A 251 12.30 -5.25 -9.65
CA LEU A 251 13.61 -5.77 -9.23
C LEU A 251 14.52 -4.72 -8.58
N PRO A 252 14.68 -3.49 -9.11
CA PRO A 252 15.59 -2.51 -8.50
C PRO A 252 15.25 -2.18 -7.05
N PRO A 253 14.02 -1.79 -6.68
CA PRO A 253 13.70 -1.49 -5.30
C PRO A 253 13.70 -2.73 -4.40
N THR A 254 13.40 -3.93 -4.94
CA THR A 254 13.47 -5.18 -4.18
C THR A 254 14.91 -5.56 -3.86
N LEU A 255 15.83 -5.43 -4.80
CA LEU A 255 17.26 -5.63 -4.56
C LEU A 255 17.82 -4.56 -3.61
N ALA A 256 17.37 -3.32 -3.72
CA ALA A 256 17.71 -2.27 -2.77
C ALA A 256 17.22 -2.63 -1.36
N SER A 257 16.02 -3.19 -1.20
CA SER A 257 15.52 -3.71 0.09
C SER A 257 16.45 -4.77 0.68
N ALA A 258 16.88 -5.74 -0.15
CA ALA A 258 17.77 -6.82 0.27
C ALA A 258 19.14 -6.30 0.74
N ILE A 259 19.59 -5.15 0.26
CA ILE A 259 20.86 -4.53 0.65
C ILE A 259 20.66 -3.63 1.87
N THR A 260 19.62 -2.78 1.89
CA THR A 260 19.39 -1.83 2.98
C THR A 260 18.99 -2.51 4.28
N GLY A 261 18.28 -3.65 4.21
CA GLY A 261 17.89 -4.43 5.39
C GLY A 261 19.06 -4.84 6.27
N PRO A 262 20.07 -5.57 5.77
CA PRO A 262 21.26 -5.93 6.54
C PRO A 262 22.08 -4.72 7.01
N ILE A 263 22.15 -3.66 6.22
CA ILE A 263 22.81 -2.41 6.64
C ILE A 263 22.08 -1.80 7.84
N ALA A 264 20.75 -1.81 7.82
CA ALA A 264 19.94 -1.34 8.94
C ALA A 264 20.14 -2.19 10.20
N THR A 265 20.17 -3.53 10.05
CA THR A 265 20.23 -4.45 11.21
C THR A 265 21.65 -4.65 11.77
N CYS A 266 22.67 -4.73 10.92
CA CYS A 266 24.03 -5.10 11.33
C CYS A 266 24.94 -3.89 11.53
N ILE A 267 24.74 -2.78 10.80
CA ILE A 267 25.63 -1.61 10.87
C ILE A 267 25.04 -0.53 11.78
N PHE A 268 23.80 -0.10 11.48
CA PHE A 268 23.16 0.97 12.23
C PHE A 268 22.35 0.49 13.44
N HIS A 269 22.10 -0.83 13.55
CA HIS A 269 21.23 -1.40 14.59
C HIS A 269 19.92 -0.61 14.72
N LEU A 270 19.33 -0.24 13.56
CA LEU A 270 18.14 0.58 13.49
C LEU A 270 16.96 -0.19 14.09
N LYS A 271 16.52 0.22 15.27
CA LYS A 271 15.35 -0.36 15.93
C LYS A 271 14.13 0.53 15.73
N MET A 272 13.00 -0.09 15.42
CA MET A 272 11.70 0.55 15.41
C MET A 272 10.94 0.12 16.67
N ASN A 273 11.05 0.88 17.76
CA ASN A 273 10.41 0.64 19.05
C ASN A 273 9.20 1.57 19.28
N GLY A 274 8.69 2.21 18.24
CA GLY A 274 7.42 2.90 18.25
C GLY A 274 6.23 1.93 18.07
N ALA A 275 5.10 2.45 17.60
CA ALA A 275 3.93 1.63 17.31
C ALA A 275 4.23 0.62 16.18
N ALA A 276 3.91 -0.67 16.38
CA ALA A 276 4.24 -1.75 15.44
C ALA A 276 3.68 -1.53 14.02
N VAL A 277 2.57 -0.80 13.89
CA VAL A 277 2.00 -0.39 12.59
C VAL A 277 3.00 0.41 11.73
N ALA A 278 3.88 1.19 12.36
CA ALA A 278 4.86 2.03 11.68
C ALA A 278 5.94 1.21 10.95
N SER A 279 6.22 -0.02 11.39
CA SER A 279 7.16 -0.93 10.73
C SER A 279 6.77 -1.24 9.28
N GLY A 280 5.47 -1.30 8.99
CA GLY A 280 4.96 -1.59 7.65
C GLY A 280 4.64 -0.36 6.80
N MET A 281 5.02 0.85 7.23
CA MET A 281 4.64 2.11 6.55
C MET A 281 5.79 2.77 5.79
N GLY A 282 7.04 2.51 6.15
CA GLY A 282 8.21 3.15 5.51
C GLY A 282 8.11 4.67 5.52
N THR A 283 8.29 5.32 4.37
CA THR A 283 8.19 6.78 4.21
C THR A 283 6.75 7.28 4.01
N CYS A 284 5.74 6.43 4.06
CA CYS A 284 4.34 6.83 3.97
C CYS A 284 4.00 7.81 5.09
N GLY A 285 3.75 9.08 4.75
CA GLY A 285 3.54 10.16 5.72
C GLY A 285 4.67 10.31 6.76
N LEU A 286 5.86 9.79 6.47
CA LEU A 286 7.01 9.68 7.38
C LEU A 286 6.73 8.85 8.64
N VAL A 287 5.67 8.02 8.63
CA VAL A 287 5.24 7.25 9.81
C VAL A 287 6.31 6.26 10.27
N GLY A 288 7.04 5.62 9.36
CA GLY A 288 8.15 4.74 9.73
C GLY A 288 9.26 5.47 10.48
N GLN A 289 9.67 6.65 10.00
CA GLN A 289 10.69 7.49 10.61
C GLN A 289 10.24 8.03 11.97
N ILE A 290 8.99 8.48 12.05
CA ILE A 290 8.38 8.93 13.31
C ILE A 290 8.32 7.77 14.31
N GLY A 291 7.98 6.56 13.86
CA GLY A 291 7.99 5.35 14.69
C GLY A 291 9.37 5.02 15.25
N VAL A 292 10.41 5.14 14.43
CA VAL A 292 11.81 4.97 14.88
C VAL A 292 12.18 6.03 15.90
N TYR A 293 11.90 7.30 15.63
CA TYR A 293 12.17 8.41 16.55
C TYR A 293 11.43 8.26 17.88
N THR A 294 10.14 7.95 17.83
CA THR A 294 9.33 7.67 19.03
C THR A 294 9.91 6.50 19.82
N GLY A 295 10.40 5.47 19.13
CA GLY A 295 11.12 4.36 19.75
C GLY A 295 12.36 4.83 20.52
N TRP A 296 13.17 5.69 19.94
CA TRP A 296 14.36 6.25 20.63
C TRP A 296 13.98 7.04 21.90
N VAL A 297 12.92 7.85 21.82
CA VAL A 297 12.41 8.61 22.99
C VAL A 297 11.93 7.65 24.07
N ASN A 298 11.20 6.60 23.72
CA ASN A 298 10.73 5.58 24.66
C ASN A 298 11.90 4.81 25.29
N ASP A 299 12.91 4.45 24.50
CA ASP A 299 14.11 3.73 24.96
C ASP A 299 14.93 4.59 25.95
N ILE A 300 14.99 5.90 25.72
CA ILE A 300 15.62 6.84 26.67
C ILE A 300 14.81 6.94 27.96
N ALA A 301 13.50 7.07 27.86
CA ALA A 301 12.62 7.13 29.02
C ALA A 301 12.66 5.84 29.86
N ALA A 302 12.83 4.69 29.20
CA ALA A 302 13.01 3.37 29.84
C ALA A 302 14.44 3.11 30.36
N GLY A 303 15.40 4.01 30.08
CA GLY A 303 16.79 3.85 30.49
C GLY A 303 17.60 2.82 29.69
N THR A 304 17.04 2.31 28.57
CA THR A 304 17.70 1.34 27.68
C THR A 304 18.62 2.02 26.65
N LYS A 305 18.46 3.33 26.44
CA LYS A 305 19.29 4.17 25.56
C LYS A 305 19.66 5.45 26.32
N ALA A 306 20.94 5.82 26.29
CA ALA A 306 21.41 7.00 27.00
C ALA A 306 21.01 8.33 26.32
N ALA A 307 21.15 8.40 25.00
CA ALA A 307 20.80 9.57 24.20
C ALA A 307 20.61 9.18 22.72
N ILE A 308 19.99 10.06 21.94
CA ILE A 308 19.96 9.95 20.48
C ILE A 308 21.30 10.47 19.96
N THR A 309 22.00 9.64 19.20
CA THR A 309 23.32 9.94 18.67
C THR A 309 23.28 10.45 17.23
N GLU A 310 24.35 11.07 16.75
CA GLU A 310 24.48 11.43 15.32
C GLU A 310 24.42 10.21 14.42
N MET A 311 24.90 9.05 14.90
CA MET A 311 24.85 7.78 14.17
C MET A 311 23.41 7.28 14.00
N ASP A 312 22.52 7.50 14.97
CA ASP A 312 21.10 7.18 14.84
C ASP A 312 20.44 8.00 13.72
N TRP A 313 20.70 9.31 13.71
CA TRP A 313 20.19 10.20 12.65
C TRP A 313 20.78 9.87 11.28
N ALA A 314 22.09 9.62 11.22
CA ALA A 314 22.77 9.20 9.99
C ALA A 314 22.17 7.89 9.48
N GLY A 315 21.96 6.90 10.35
CA GLY A 315 21.32 5.64 10.02
C GLY A 315 19.91 5.84 9.47
N LEU A 316 19.09 6.65 10.15
CA LEU A 316 17.73 6.93 9.72
C LEU A 316 17.69 7.56 8.31
N VAL A 317 18.49 8.58 8.08
CA VAL A 317 18.52 9.29 6.78
C VAL A 317 19.10 8.41 5.68
N LEU A 318 20.20 7.72 5.95
CA LEU A 318 20.84 6.83 4.96
C LEU A 318 19.93 5.66 4.58
N ILE A 319 19.37 4.97 5.56
CA ILE A 319 18.54 3.77 5.34
C ILE A 319 17.20 4.12 4.72
N CYS A 320 16.56 5.22 5.15
CA CYS A 320 15.21 5.53 4.69
C CYS A 320 15.16 6.32 3.38
N PHE A 321 16.22 7.05 3.02
CA PHE A 321 16.17 7.96 1.86
C PHE A 321 17.35 7.78 0.90
N ILE A 322 18.58 7.90 1.37
CA ILE A 322 19.75 8.00 0.48
C ILE A 322 20.05 6.66 -0.18
N LEU A 323 20.23 5.59 0.60
CA LEU A 323 20.55 4.27 0.05
C LEU A 323 19.44 3.71 -0.85
N PRO A 324 18.14 3.76 -0.48
CA PRO A 324 17.07 3.41 -1.37
C PRO A 324 17.08 4.13 -2.71
N ALA A 325 17.29 5.45 -2.68
CA ALA A 325 17.36 6.29 -3.87
C ALA A 325 18.52 5.89 -4.78
N VAL A 326 19.73 5.83 -4.22
CA VAL A 326 20.96 5.55 -4.98
C VAL A 326 20.97 4.12 -5.50
N LEU A 327 20.64 3.13 -4.66
CA LEU A 327 20.69 1.72 -5.06
C LEU A 327 19.64 1.40 -6.12
N SER A 328 18.39 1.82 -5.93
CA SER A 328 17.34 1.55 -6.90
C SER A 328 17.63 2.24 -8.24
N TRP A 329 18.11 3.48 -8.22
CA TRP A 329 18.52 4.19 -9.43
C TRP A 329 19.69 3.51 -10.12
N ALA A 330 20.74 3.16 -9.38
CA ALA A 330 21.94 2.50 -9.91
C ALA A 330 21.61 1.14 -10.54
N ILE A 331 20.75 0.35 -9.90
CA ILE A 331 20.30 -0.96 -10.43
C ILE A 331 19.40 -0.77 -11.66
N ALA A 332 18.56 0.27 -11.68
CA ALA A 332 17.69 0.55 -12.83
C ALA A 332 18.46 0.97 -14.10
N ILE A 333 19.64 1.61 -13.98
CA ILE A 333 20.43 2.05 -15.13
C ILE A 333 20.80 0.88 -16.08
N PRO A 334 21.48 -0.19 -15.63
CA PRO A 334 21.80 -1.31 -16.50
C PRO A 334 20.54 -2.00 -17.04
N MET A 335 19.47 -2.10 -16.25
CA MET A 335 18.21 -2.70 -16.68
C MET A 335 17.52 -1.89 -17.78
N ARG A 336 17.62 -0.56 -17.73
CA ARG A 336 17.17 0.31 -18.83
C ARG A 336 18.03 0.13 -20.08
N LYS A 337 19.36 0.05 -19.94
CA LYS A 337 20.29 -0.19 -21.06
C LYS A 337 20.05 -1.54 -21.73
N CYS A 338 19.75 -2.58 -20.97
CA CYS A 338 19.41 -3.91 -21.49
C CYS A 338 17.98 -4.03 -22.05
N GLY A 339 17.18 -2.96 -22.00
CA GLY A 339 15.79 -2.96 -22.48
C GLY A 339 14.79 -3.73 -21.59
N TRP A 340 15.18 -4.08 -20.36
CA TRP A 340 14.28 -4.71 -19.38
C TRP A 340 13.26 -3.71 -18.84
N ILE A 341 13.65 -2.45 -18.68
CA ILE A 341 12.80 -1.33 -18.30
C ILE A 341 12.79 -0.36 -19.48
N LYS A 342 11.65 -0.21 -20.13
CA LYS A 342 11.47 0.68 -21.29
C LYS A 342 11.01 2.06 -20.86
N GLU A 343 11.04 3.03 -21.77
CA GLU A 343 10.42 4.34 -21.54
C GLU A 343 8.92 4.18 -21.28
N ASN A 344 8.42 4.94 -20.32
CA ASN A 344 7.03 4.92 -19.83
C ASN A 344 6.58 3.65 -19.09
N ASP A 345 7.44 2.65 -18.87
CA ASP A 345 7.07 1.48 -18.04
C ASP A 345 6.76 1.87 -16.58
N LEU A 346 7.26 3.01 -16.13
CA LEU A 346 7.08 3.55 -14.77
C LEU A 346 6.13 4.76 -14.74
N LYS A 347 5.52 5.12 -15.86
CA LYS A 347 4.64 6.29 -15.94
C LYS A 347 3.37 6.02 -15.15
N LEU A 348 3.01 6.97 -14.30
CA LEU A 348 1.76 7.00 -13.53
C LEU A 348 0.75 7.91 -14.23
N ASP A 349 -0.51 7.54 -14.16
CA ASP A 349 -1.65 8.38 -14.55
C ASP A 349 -2.11 9.12 -13.27
N LEU A 350 -1.42 10.25 -12.97
CA LEU A 350 -1.67 11.10 -11.80
C LEU A 350 -2.54 12.30 -12.16
#